data_c7a70bd13db312f0d4e2d264c23e7909
#
_entry.id   c7a70bd13db312f0d4e2d264c23e7909
#
_cell.length_a   1.000
_cell.length_b   1.000
_cell.length_c   1.000
_cell.angle_alpha   90.00
_cell.angle_beta   90.00
_cell.angle_gamma   90.00
#
_symmetry.space_group_name_H-M   'P 1'
#
loop_
_entity.id
_entity.type
_entity.pdbx_description
1 polymer ?
#
loop_
_entity_poly.entity_id
_entity_poly.type
_entity_poly.pdbx_seq_one_letter_code
_entity_poly.pdbx_strand_id
1 'polypeptide(L)'
;MTRTRPSPTARAAHAARVVEHPADVPVPGAAPGPLLRAHGLTLGYGPSDVVHGVDLDVTPGALTVLVGANASGKSTLVRGLARLLTPRAGSVTLDGVDLARLPTRRIARTVGILPQSPVAPDGIRVGDLVAHGRYPHQPLFRGHRSDDDQVVAAALAATDSLPLVHQRVDQLSGGQRQRVWIAMALAQQPRILLLDEPTSALDVAHQVEVLDVLRAEVRRGMTVVLVMHDLTLAARYADEVVVMAQGRVVARGEPVATLTEAVVEQAFGVRARILPDPDTGRPVILPRSRPTER
;
A
#
# COMPACT_ATOMS: atom_id res chain seq x y z
N MET A 1 -22.79 -58.75 -23.26
CA MET A 1 -22.56 -57.30 -23.43
C MET A 1 -22.28 -56.66 -22.07
N THR A 2 -21.02 -56.67 -21.74
CA THR A 2 -20.49 -56.29 -20.41
C THR A 2 -20.12 -54.82 -20.43
N ARG A 3 -20.82 -53.98 -19.66
CA ARG A 3 -20.45 -52.55 -19.47
C ARG A 3 -19.36 -52.45 -18.41
N THR A 4 -18.18 -52.12 -18.86
CA THR A 4 -17.02 -51.76 -18.02
C THR A 4 -17.24 -50.38 -17.40
N ARG A 5 -17.21 -50.30 -16.06
CA ARG A 5 -17.17 -49.05 -15.30
C ARG A 5 -15.75 -48.48 -15.38
N PRO A 6 -15.58 -47.16 -15.56
CA PRO A 6 -14.26 -46.54 -15.43
C PRO A 6 -13.83 -46.39 -13.97
N SER A 7 -12.58 -46.67 -13.74
CA SER A 7 -11.82 -46.60 -12.48
C SER A 7 -11.75 -45.18 -11.88
N PRO A 8 -11.71 -45.01 -10.54
CA PRO A 8 -11.71 -43.74 -9.84
C PRO A 8 -10.29 -43.19 -9.59
N THR A 9 -9.53 -42.89 -10.65
CA THR A 9 -8.16 -42.32 -10.53
C THR A 9 -7.92 -41.11 -11.43
N ALA A 10 -8.89 -40.20 -11.50
CA ALA A 10 -8.72 -38.92 -12.21
C ALA A 10 -9.26 -37.74 -11.38
N ARG A 11 -9.06 -37.77 -10.07
CA ARG A 11 -9.39 -36.66 -9.17
C ARG A 11 -8.26 -36.50 -8.15
N ALA A 12 -7.12 -36.00 -8.55
CA ALA A 12 -6.11 -35.43 -7.65
C ALA A 12 -4.93 -34.92 -8.48
N ALA A 13 -5.07 -33.82 -9.13
CA ALA A 13 -3.91 -33.04 -9.63
C ALA A 13 -4.31 -31.57 -9.78
N HIS A 14 -4.93 -30.98 -8.74
CA HIS A 14 -4.86 -29.54 -8.53
C HIS A 14 -3.99 -29.34 -7.29
N ALA A 15 -2.74 -29.78 -7.42
CA ALA A 15 -1.72 -29.48 -6.43
C ALA A 15 -1.52 -27.96 -6.43
N ALA A 16 -1.88 -27.35 -5.31
CA ALA A 16 -1.50 -25.98 -4.97
C ALA A 16 -0.02 -25.79 -5.31
N ARG A 17 0.27 -24.92 -6.27
CA ARG A 17 1.61 -24.37 -6.40
C ARG A 17 1.83 -23.55 -5.13
N VAL A 18 2.57 -24.14 -4.20
CA VAL A 18 3.24 -23.42 -3.12
C VAL A 18 4.10 -22.37 -3.83
N VAL A 19 3.70 -21.10 -3.74
CA VAL A 19 4.56 -20.00 -4.16
C VAL A 19 5.67 -19.95 -3.12
N GLU A 20 6.78 -20.63 -3.40
CA GLU A 20 8.01 -20.38 -2.66
C GLU A 20 8.31 -18.89 -2.80
N HIS A 21 8.22 -18.16 -1.67
CA HIS A 21 8.81 -16.84 -1.56
C HIS A 21 10.33 -17.06 -1.63
N PRO A 22 11.00 -16.69 -2.73
CA PRO A 22 12.45 -16.69 -2.71
C PRO A 22 12.88 -15.67 -1.67
N ALA A 23 13.62 -16.14 -0.67
CA ALA A 23 14.31 -15.32 0.30
C ALA A 23 15.06 -14.19 -0.42
N ASP A 24 14.99 -12.98 0.18
CA ASP A 24 15.64 -11.75 -0.20
C ASP A 24 17.01 -11.93 -0.86
N VAL A 25 17.06 -11.76 -2.17
CA VAL A 25 18.31 -11.42 -2.85
C VAL A 25 18.20 -9.93 -3.19
N PRO A 26 18.95 -9.03 -2.51
CA PRO A 26 19.03 -7.64 -2.91
C PRO A 26 19.57 -7.57 -4.33
N VAL A 27 18.89 -6.85 -5.22
CA VAL A 27 19.43 -6.55 -6.55
C VAL A 27 20.65 -5.64 -6.37
N PRO A 28 21.89 -6.11 -6.66
CA PRO A 28 23.07 -5.27 -6.46
C PRO A 28 23.06 -4.16 -7.51
N GLY A 29 23.07 -2.89 -7.06
CA GLY A 29 23.36 -1.74 -7.91
C GLY A 29 22.27 -0.75 -8.16
N ALA A 30 21.09 -0.84 -7.57
CA ALA A 30 20.14 0.27 -7.57
C ALA A 30 20.65 1.39 -6.69
N ALA A 31 20.83 2.61 -7.24
CA ALA A 31 21.10 3.80 -6.42
C ALA A 31 20.03 3.91 -5.33
N PRO A 32 20.40 4.28 -4.08
CA PRO A 32 19.44 4.41 -3.01
C PRO A 32 18.27 5.29 -3.47
N GLY A 33 17.04 4.80 -3.31
CA GLY A 33 15.83 5.52 -3.68
C GLY A 33 15.73 6.87 -2.94
N PRO A 34 14.80 7.75 -3.33
CA PRO A 34 14.62 9.01 -2.64
C PRO A 34 14.25 8.76 -1.19
N LEU A 35 14.90 9.50 -0.30
CA LEU A 35 14.66 9.41 1.13
C LEU A 35 13.56 10.39 1.52
N LEU A 36 12.39 9.88 1.90
CA LEU A 36 11.28 10.66 2.45
C LEU A 36 11.32 10.59 3.98
N ARG A 37 11.38 11.74 4.64
CA ARG A 37 11.47 11.83 6.10
C ARG A 37 10.48 12.83 6.67
N ALA A 38 9.86 12.47 7.78
CA ALA A 38 9.14 13.38 8.67
C ALA A 38 10.00 13.69 9.90
N HIS A 39 10.06 14.95 10.28
CA HIS A 39 10.82 15.44 11.43
C HIS A 39 9.91 16.24 12.36
N GLY A 40 9.67 15.73 13.58
CA GLY A 40 8.84 16.37 14.58
C GLY A 40 7.44 16.71 14.08
N LEU A 41 6.90 15.91 13.14
CA LEU A 41 5.74 16.26 12.33
C LEU A 41 4.46 16.31 13.17
N THR A 42 3.83 17.49 13.24
CA THR A 42 2.53 17.70 13.86
C THR A 42 1.52 18.12 12.81
N LEU A 43 0.41 17.37 12.73
CA LEU A 43 -0.64 17.55 11.73
C LEU A 43 -2.02 17.56 12.41
N GLY A 44 -2.96 18.30 11.83
CA GLY A 44 -4.32 18.32 12.36
C GLY A 44 -5.32 19.03 11.46
N TYR A 45 -6.59 19.00 11.86
CA TYR A 45 -7.70 19.62 11.17
C TYR A 45 -8.41 20.62 12.11
N GLY A 46 -8.83 21.79 11.60
CA GLY A 46 -9.44 22.81 12.43
C GLY A 46 -8.57 23.14 13.65
N PRO A 47 -9.07 23.13 14.89
CA PRO A 47 -8.27 23.43 16.08
C PRO A 47 -7.49 22.23 16.63
N SER A 48 -7.77 20.99 16.18
CA SER A 48 -7.28 19.76 16.82
C SER A 48 -6.08 19.17 16.11
N ASP A 49 -5.04 18.80 16.87
CA ASP A 49 -3.94 17.99 16.41
C ASP A 49 -4.35 16.51 16.37
N VAL A 50 -3.90 15.80 15.36
CA VAL A 50 -4.16 14.36 15.14
C VAL A 50 -2.86 13.57 15.12
N VAL A 51 -1.78 14.16 14.63
CA VAL A 51 -0.42 13.61 14.66
C VAL A 51 0.45 14.52 15.49
N HIS A 52 1.23 13.96 16.41
CA HIS A 52 1.91 14.70 17.46
C HIS A 52 3.42 14.45 17.44
N GLY A 53 4.18 15.32 16.80
CA GLY A 53 5.65 15.31 16.82
C GLY A 53 6.24 13.99 16.30
N VAL A 54 5.76 13.48 15.18
CA VAL A 54 6.22 12.20 14.61
C VAL A 54 7.51 12.37 13.85
N ASP A 55 8.50 11.53 14.18
CA ASP A 55 9.71 11.28 13.40
C ASP A 55 9.55 9.95 12.65
N LEU A 56 9.72 9.98 11.32
CA LEU A 56 9.61 8.80 10.47
C LEU A 56 10.51 8.92 9.24
N ASP A 57 11.48 8.02 9.14
CA ASP A 57 12.27 7.82 7.94
C ASP A 57 11.65 6.69 7.13
N VAL A 58 11.21 6.95 5.90
CA VAL A 58 10.70 5.90 5.01
C VAL A 58 11.88 5.16 4.40
N THR A 59 11.93 3.84 4.59
CA THR A 59 13.01 2.99 4.10
C THR A 59 12.96 2.86 2.58
N PRO A 60 13.98 3.33 1.84
CA PRO A 60 14.00 3.24 0.39
C PRO A 60 13.95 1.81 -0.14
N GLY A 61 13.16 1.56 -1.20
CA GLY A 61 13.03 0.26 -1.83
C GLY A 61 12.36 -0.80 -0.97
N ALA A 62 11.66 -0.41 0.09
CA ALA A 62 10.95 -1.30 1.02
C ALA A 62 9.44 -1.05 1.02
N LEU A 63 8.70 -2.06 1.48
CA LEU A 63 7.28 -1.96 1.82
C LEU A 63 7.14 -1.65 3.31
N THR A 64 6.91 -0.39 3.65
CA THR A 64 6.58 0.05 5.00
C THR A 64 5.07 0.03 5.21
N VAL A 65 4.59 -0.71 6.20
CA VAL A 65 3.15 -0.78 6.51
C VAL A 65 2.84 -0.03 7.79
N LEU A 66 1.93 0.95 7.69
CA LEU A 66 1.39 1.70 8.83
C LEU A 66 0.16 0.97 9.39
N VAL A 67 0.23 0.55 10.65
CA VAL A 67 -0.88 -0.09 11.38
C VAL A 67 -1.25 0.68 12.63
N GLY A 68 -2.45 0.46 13.16
CA GLY A 68 -2.94 1.10 14.38
C GLY A 68 -4.47 1.12 14.39
N ALA A 69 -5.07 1.39 15.54
CA ALA A 69 -6.51 1.50 15.68
C ALA A 69 -7.10 2.60 14.78
N ASN A 70 -8.41 2.58 14.58
CA ASN A 70 -9.11 3.68 13.90
C ASN A 70 -8.84 5.00 14.63
N ALA A 71 -8.74 6.09 13.88
CA ALA A 71 -8.39 7.41 14.40
C ALA A 71 -7.01 7.54 15.07
N SER A 72 -6.09 6.57 14.90
CA SER A 72 -4.71 6.68 15.41
C SER A 72 -3.82 7.67 14.65
N GLY A 73 -4.29 8.27 13.55
CA GLY A 73 -3.56 9.30 12.79
C GLY A 73 -2.88 8.80 11.51
N LYS A 74 -3.00 7.52 11.12
CA LYS A 74 -2.34 6.91 9.93
C LYS A 74 -2.60 7.68 8.63
N SER A 75 -3.86 7.87 8.26
CA SER A 75 -4.26 8.59 7.04
C SER A 75 -3.81 10.06 7.07
N THR A 76 -3.83 10.68 8.25
CA THR A 76 -3.35 12.05 8.45
C THR A 76 -1.84 12.14 8.22
N LEU A 77 -1.07 11.16 8.74
CA LEU A 77 0.37 11.06 8.51
C LEU A 77 0.68 10.88 7.02
N VAL A 78 0.00 9.95 6.33
CA VAL A 78 0.16 9.74 4.88
C VAL A 78 -0.12 11.01 4.08
N ARG A 79 -1.18 11.76 4.43
CA ARG A 79 -1.49 13.05 3.78
C ARG A 79 -0.42 14.10 4.03
N GLY A 80 0.19 14.13 5.21
CA GLY A 80 1.34 14.98 5.52
C GLY A 80 2.56 14.63 4.68
N LEU A 81 2.91 13.34 4.62
CA LEU A 81 4.01 12.82 3.80
C LEU A 81 3.83 13.12 2.30
N ALA A 82 2.59 13.17 1.81
CA ALA A 82 2.25 13.54 0.43
C ALA A 82 2.17 15.06 0.19
N ARG A 83 2.38 15.90 1.20
CA ARG A 83 2.12 17.35 1.15
C ARG A 83 0.68 17.72 0.79
N LEU A 84 -0.29 16.85 1.10
CA LEU A 84 -1.73 17.16 0.99
C LEU A 84 -2.28 17.85 2.24
N LEU A 85 -1.54 17.79 3.35
CA LEU A 85 -1.83 18.48 4.58
C LEU A 85 -0.59 19.25 5.03
N THR A 86 -0.75 20.54 5.30
CA THR A 86 0.34 21.41 5.74
C THR A 86 0.67 21.13 7.20
N PRO A 87 1.95 20.88 7.55
CA PRO A 87 2.39 20.73 8.92
C PRO A 87 2.09 21.98 9.76
N ARG A 88 1.65 21.77 11.01
CA ARG A 88 1.57 22.83 12.04
C ARG A 88 2.92 23.04 12.72
N ALA A 89 3.68 21.95 12.88
CA ALA A 89 5.04 21.96 13.37
C ALA A 89 5.82 20.82 12.71
N GLY A 90 7.13 20.92 12.72
CA GLY A 90 8.01 19.99 12.04
C GLY A 90 8.03 20.17 10.52
N SER A 91 8.57 19.20 9.81
CA SER A 91 8.72 19.25 8.36
C SER A 91 8.72 17.86 7.75
N VAL A 92 8.48 17.80 6.43
CA VAL A 92 8.71 16.60 5.62
C VAL A 92 9.75 16.93 4.56
N THR A 93 10.81 16.11 4.47
CA THR A 93 11.88 16.29 3.50
C THR A 93 11.90 15.14 2.49
N LEU A 94 12.26 15.47 1.25
CA LEU A 94 12.54 14.52 0.18
C LEU A 94 13.99 14.77 -0.28
N ASP A 95 14.86 13.76 -0.15
CA ASP A 95 16.30 13.87 -0.41
C ASP A 95 16.96 15.06 0.33
N GLY A 96 16.55 15.29 1.58
CA GLY A 96 17.04 16.37 2.42
C GLY A 96 16.45 17.76 2.12
N VAL A 97 15.60 17.89 1.10
CA VAL A 97 14.94 19.16 0.75
C VAL A 97 13.51 19.17 1.29
N ASP A 98 13.14 20.22 2.02
CA ASP A 98 11.77 20.39 2.54
C ASP A 98 10.74 20.38 1.39
N LEU A 99 9.70 19.53 1.52
CA LEU A 99 8.63 19.44 0.53
C LEU A 99 7.93 20.79 0.29
N ALA A 100 7.86 21.66 1.31
CA ALA A 100 7.26 22.99 1.17
C ALA A 100 8.00 23.86 0.12
N ARG A 101 9.30 23.62 -0.08
CA ARG A 101 10.15 24.36 -1.03
C ARG A 101 10.18 23.73 -2.42
N LEU A 102 9.67 22.53 -2.59
CA LEU A 102 9.70 21.83 -3.88
C LEU A 102 8.49 22.23 -4.75
N PRO A 103 8.66 22.39 -6.06
CA PRO A 103 7.54 22.57 -6.99
C PRO A 103 6.61 21.35 -6.93
N THR A 104 5.29 21.58 -6.93
CA THR A 104 4.27 20.51 -6.86
C THR A 104 4.48 19.45 -7.93
N ARG A 105 4.85 19.84 -9.14
CA ARG A 105 5.12 18.92 -10.25
C ARG A 105 6.33 18.01 -9.99
N ARG A 106 7.38 18.50 -9.32
CA ARG A 106 8.55 17.69 -8.94
C ARG A 106 8.14 16.64 -7.90
N ILE A 107 7.34 17.04 -6.91
CA ILE A 107 6.81 16.10 -5.91
C ILE A 107 5.94 15.05 -6.62
N ALA A 108 4.98 15.47 -7.46
CA ALA A 108 4.08 14.56 -8.16
C ALA A 108 4.78 13.59 -9.14
N ARG A 109 6.00 13.87 -9.59
CA ARG A 109 6.81 12.93 -10.38
C ARG A 109 7.57 11.91 -9.52
N THR A 110 7.68 12.16 -8.23
CA THR A 110 8.47 11.33 -7.32
C THR A 110 7.59 10.57 -6.34
N VAL A 111 6.56 11.24 -5.83
CA VAL A 111 5.64 10.71 -4.82
C VAL A 111 4.26 10.57 -5.44
N GLY A 112 3.78 9.33 -5.55
CA GLY A 112 2.40 8.99 -5.88
C GLY A 112 1.58 8.82 -4.62
N ILE A 113 0.29 9.12 -4.69
CA ILE A 113 -0.64 8.86 -3.60
C ILE A 113 -1.95 8.28 -4.12
N LEU A 114 -2.44 7.25 -3.43
CA LEU A 114 -3.79 6.74 -3.58
C LEU A 114 -4.54 6.94 -2.25
N PRO A 115 -5.50 7.87 -2.19
CA PRO A 115 -6.30 8.09 -0.98
C PRO A 115 -7.29 6.95 -0.77
N GLN A 116 -7.84 6.85 0.45
CA GLN A 116 -8.81 5.82 0.85
C GLN A 116 -10.08 5.80 -0.03
N SER A 117 -10.56 6.97 -0.43
CA SER A 117 -11.79 7.12 -1.24
C SER A 117 -11.51 8.01 -2.44
N PRO A 118 -10.88 7.46 -3.50
CA PRO A 118 -10.62 8.22 -4.70
C PRO A 118 -11.93 8.42 -5.51
N VAL A 119 -12.06 9.60 -6.13
CA VAL A 119 -13.25 9.97 -6.92
C VAL A 119 -12.86 10.06 -8.40
N ALA A 120 -13.62 9.39 -9.25
CA ALA A 120 -13.50 9.50 -10.70
C ALA A 120 -14.58 10.43 -11.26
N PRO A 121 -14.31 11.15 -12.35
CA PRO A 121 -15.35 11.85 -13.11
C PRO A 121 -16.42 10.87 -13.60
N ASP A 122 -17.69 11.33 -13.63
CA ASP A 122 -18.80 10.52 -14.10
C ASP A 122 -18.58 10.05 -15.54
N GLY A 123 -18.82 8.76 -15.79
CA GLY A 123 -18.75 8.19 -17.13
C GLY A 123 -17.34 8.00 -17.69
N ILE A 124 -16.28 8.31 -16.94
CA ILE A 124 -14.90 8.13 -17.40
C ILE A 124 -14.60 6.65 -17.69
N ARG A 125 -13.85 6.38 -18.76
CA ARG A 125 -13.37 5.04 -19.07
C ARG A 125 -12.10 4.71 -18.28
N VAL A 126 -11.87 3.42 -18.06
CA VAL A 126 -10.69 2.90 -17.34
C VAL A 126 -9.38 3.42 -17.98
N GLY A 127 -9.24 3.31 -19.31
CA GLY A 127 -8.05 3.80 -20.00
C GLY A 127 -7.79 5.29 -19.77
N ASP A 128 -8.84 6.11 -19.84
CA ASP A 128 -8.76 7.55 -19.64
C ASP A 128 -8.40 7.87 -18.17
N LEU A 129 -9.01 7.17 -17.21
CA LEU A 129 -8.67 7.36 -15.80
C LEU A 129 -7.20 7.02 -15.53
N VAL A 130 -6.70 5.90 -16.03
CA VAL A 130 -5.31 5.49 -15.82
C VAL A 130 -4.34 6.47 -16.50
N ALA A 131 -4.72 7.01 -17.68
CA ALA A 131 -3.94 8.04 -18.37
C ALA A 131 -3.80 9.34 -17.54
N HIS A 132 -4.72 9.66 -16.62
CA HIS A 132 -4.57 10.80 -15.71
C HIS A 132 -3.33 10.65 -14.82
N GLY A 133 -2.86 9.44 -14.53
CA GLY A 133 -1.59 9.21 -13.83
C GLY A 133 -0.38 9.84 -14.54
N ARG A 134 -0.48 10.10 -15.86
CA ARG A 134 0.59 10.71 -16.65
C ARG A 134 0.67 12.24 -16.57
N TYR A 135 -0.33 12.92 -16.00
CA TYR A 135 -0.36 14.40 -15.92
C TYR A 135 0.94 15.06 -15.39
N PRO A 136 1.62 14.56 -14.36
CA PRO A 136 2.87 15.15 -13.91
C PRO A 136 3.98 15.12 -14.97
N HIS A 137 3.92 14.21 -15.93
CA HIS A 137 4.94 14.02 -16.97
C HIS A 137 4.63 14.79 -18.26
N GLN A 138 3.37 15.16 -18.48
CA GLN A 138 2.96 15.86 -19.71
C GLN A 138 3.42 17.33 -19.69
N PRO A 139 3.95 17.88 -20.78
CA PRO A 139 4.26 19.30 -20.89
C PRO A 139 2.97 20.12 -20.97
N LEU A 140 2.99 21.36 -20.45
CA LEU A 140 1.83 22.26 -20.36
C LEU A 140 1.15 22.55 -21.72
N PHE A 141 1.85 22.38 -22.84
CA PHE A 141 1.38 22.79 -24.17
C PHE A 141 1.47 21.69 -25.25
N ARG A 142 1.73 20.45 -24.91
CA ARG A 142 1.78 19.35 -25.87
C ARG A 142 0.91 18.19 -25.40
N GLY A 143 0.06 17.70 -26.27
CA GLY A 143 -0.83 16.58 -26.02
C GLY A 143 -0.09 15.26 -25.75
N HIS A 144 -0.87 14.24 -25.62
CA HIS A 144 -0.53 12.85 -25.38
C HIS A 144 0.68 12.38 -26.19
N ARG A 145 1.61 11.65 -25.56
CA ARG A 145 2.78 11.05 -26.22
C ARG A 145 2.54 9.56 -26.40
N SER A 146 3.06 8.99 -27.48
CA SER A 146 3.03 7.52 -27.72
C SER A 146 3.62 6.72 -26.56
N ASP A 147 4.62 7.28 -25.86
CA ASP A 147 5.25 6.65 -24.70
C ASP A 147 4.28 6.55 -23.50
N ASP A 148 3.34 7.51 -23.35
CA ASP A 148 2.35 7.48 -22.28
C ASP A 148 1.37 6.32 -22.48
N ASP A 149 1.01 5.95 -23.70
CA ASP A 149 0.13 4.80 -23.99
C ASP A 149 0.78 3.47 -23.55
N GLN A 150 2.07 3.32 -23.79
CA GLN A 150 2.82 2.14 -23.34
C GLN A 150 2.86 2.03 -21.82
N VAL A 151 3.07 3.15 -21.12
CA VAL A 151 3.07 3.19 -19.65
C VAL A 151 1.69 2.86 -19.10
N VAL A 152 0.62 3.41 -19.69
CA VAL A 152 -0.76 3.11 -19.29
C VAL A 152 -1.09 1.64 -19.52
N ALA A 153 -0.73 1.07 -20.66
CA ALA A 153 -0.94 -0.34 -20.97
C ALA A 153 -0.18 -1.25 -19.99
N ALA A 154 1.09 -0.91 -19.67
CA ALA A 154 1.89 -1.65 -18.70
C ALA A 154 1.29 -1.60 -17.29
N ALA A 155 0.80 -0.44 -16.83
CA ALA A 155 0.14 -0.29 -15.54
C ALA A 155 -1.16 -1.09 -15.45
N LEU A 156 -1.98 -1.08 -16.52
CA LEU A 156 -3.20 -1.88 -16.62
C LEU A 156 -2.88 -3.39 -16.62
N ALA A 157 -1.84 -3.81 -17.30
CA ALA A 157 -1.39 -5.21 -17.32
C ALA A 157 -0.90 -5.66 -15.95
N ALA A 158 -0.11 -4.82 -15.24
CA ALA A 158 0.42 -5.13 -13.91
C ALA A 158 -0.69 -5.35 -12.86
N THR A 159 -1.89 -4.82 -13.09
CA THR A 159 -3.05 -4.92 -12.17
C THR A 159 -4.18 -5.78 -12.73
N ASP A 160 -3.93 -6.61 -13.76
CA ASP A 160 -4.95 -7.42 -14.45
C ASP A 160 -6.19 -6.62 -14.89
N SER A 161 -5.99 -5.33 -15.21
CA SER A 161 -7.07 -4.41 -15.59
C SER A 161 -7.13 -4.13 -17.09
N LEU A 162 -6.20 -4.68 -17.89
CA LEU A 162 -6.14 -4.44 -19.34
C LEU A 162 -7.45 -4.82 -20.08
N PRO A 163 -8.16 -5.93 -19.74
CA PRO A 163 -9.44 -6.26 -20.38
C PRO A 163 -10.56 -5.23 -20.09
N LEU A 164 -10.38 -4.39 -19.09
CA LEU A 164 -11.36 -3.40 -18.65
C LEU A 164 -11.17 -2.02 -19.29
N VAL A 165 -10.14 -1.83 -20.13
CA VAL A 165 -9.67 -0.52 -20.63
C VAL A 165 -10.77 0.34 -21.26
N HIS A 166 -11.76 -0.27 -21.93
CA HIS A 166 -12.87 0.42 -22.59
C HIS A 166 -14.13 0.54 -21.72
N GLN A 167 -14.15 -0.13 -20.54
CA GLN A 167 -15.30 -0.07 -19.64
C GLN A 167 -15.36 1.24 -18.88
N ARG A 168 -16.54 1.63 -18.43
CA ARG A 168 -16.72 2.78 -17.55
C ARG A 168 -16.39 2.39 -16.11
N VAL A 169 -15.73 3.28 -15.38
CA VAL A 169 -15.29 3.04 -14.00
C VAL A 169 -16.46 2.82 -13.05
N ASP A 170 -17.60 3.46 -13.30
CA ASP A 170 -18.82 3.31 -12.49
C ASP A 170 -19.50 1.93 -12.65
N GLN A 171 -19.18 1.17 -13.71
CA GLN A 171 -19.69 -0.19 -13.97
C GLN A 171 -18.82 -1.30 -13.35
N LEU A 172 -17.68 -0.97 -12.79
CA LEU A 172 -16.74 -1.93 -12.22
C LEU A 172 -17.18 -2.43 -10.85
N SER A 173 -16.86 -3.71 -10.54
CA SER A 173 -16.91 -4.21 -9.18
C SER A 173 -15.95 -3.44 -8.26
N GLY A 174 -16.12 -3.55 -6.93
CA GLY A 174 -15.22 -2.90 -5.97
C GLY A 174 -13.75 -3.27 -6.18
N GLY A 175 -13.46 -4.58 -6.34
CA GLY A 175 -12.12 -5.08 -6.58
C GLY A 175 -11.53 -4.63 -7.92
N GLN A 176 -12.31 -4.68 -9.01
CA GLN A 176 -11.89 -4.16 -10.31
C GLN A 176 -11.57 -2.67 -10.25
N ARG A 177 -12.44 -1.89 -9.60
CA ARG A 177 -12.25 -0.45 -9.43
C ARG A 177 -10.97 -0.15 -8.65
N GLN A 178 -10.71 -0.90 -7.59
CA GLN A 178 -9.50 -0.72 -6.79
C GLN A 178 -8.22 -1.01 -7.60
N ARG A 179 -8.19 -2.11 -8.38
CA ARG A 179 -7.06 -2.41 -9.26
C ARG A 179 -6.82 -1.32 -10.30
N VAL A 180 -7.88 -0.73 -10.85
CA VAL A 180 -7.79 0.40 -11.80
C VAL A 180 -7.20 1.65 -11.12
N TRP A 181 -7.57 1.95 -9.87
CA TRP A 181 -6.97 3.06 -9.13
C TRP A 181 -5.48 2.83 -8.85
N ILE A 182 -5.09 1.59 -8.54
CA ILE A 182 -3.67 1.23 -8.39
C ILE A 182 -2.96 1.37 -9.74
N ALA A 183 -3.56 0.92 -10.84
CA ALA A 183 -3.00 1.12 -12.18
C ALA A 183 -2.76 2.60 -12.49
N MET A 184 -3.69 3.49 -12.14
CA MET A 184 -3.52 4.94 -12.29
C MET A 184 -2.32 5.45 -11.47
N ALA A 185 -2.18 5.01 -10.22
CA ALA A 185 -1.07 5.38 -9.37
C ALA A 185 0.28 4.85 -9.90
N LEU A 186 0.31 3.63 -10.46
CA LEU A 186 1.49 3.05 -11.10
C LEU A 186 1.82 3.72 -12.43
N ALA A 187 0.82 4.14 -13.21
CA ALA A 187 1.03 4.89 -14.45
C ALA A 187 1.73 6.23 -14.21
N GLN A 188 1.65 6.79 -13.02
CA GLN A 188 2.44 7.97 -12.61
C GLN A 188 3.94 7.66 -12.56
N GLN A 189 4.35 6.38 -12.51
CA GLN A 189 5.73 5.93 -12.34
C GLN A 189 6.44 6.63 -11.16
N PRO A 190 5.83 6.63 -9.97
CA PRO A 190 6.42 7.27 -8.82
C PRO A 190 7.59 6.44 -8.30
N ARG A 191 8.57 7.07 -7.65
CA ARG A 191 9.64 6.36 -6.91
C ARG A 191 9.18 5.99 -5.50
N ILE A 192 8.23 6.74 -4.95
CA ILE A 192 7.57 6.49 -3.66
C ILE A 192 6.07 6.45 -3.90
N LEU A 193 5.39 5.39 -3.48
CA LEU A 193 3.95 5.24 -3.57
C LEU A 193 3.35 5.17 -2.16
N LEU A 194 2.46 6.10 -1.86
CA LEU A 194 1.73 6.18 -0.60
C LEU A 194 0.29 5.71 -0.83
N LEU A 195 -0.18 4.71 -0.07
CA LEU A 195 -1.53 4.17 -0.22
C LEU A 195 -2.25 4.20 1.13
N ASP A 196 -3.44 4.81 1.13
CA ASP A 196 -4.27 4.93 2.32
C ASP A 196 -5.42 3.90 2.25
N GLU A 197 -5.26 2.75 2.93
CA GLU A 197 -6.22 1.64 3.02
C GLU A 197 -6.72 1.10 1.66
N PRO A 198 -5.84 0.76 0.72
CA PRO A 198 -6.28 0.34 -0.63
C PRO A 198 -6.97 -1.02 -0.64
N THR A 199 -7.00 -1.75 0.47
CA THR A 199 -7.58 -3.10 0.57
C THR A 199 -8.83 -3.19 1.43
N SER A 200 -9.29 -2.08 2.04
CA SER A 200 -10.35 -2.09 3.07
C SER A 200 -11.73 -2.57 2.60
N ALA A 201 -12.03 -2.45 1.30
CA ALA A 201 -13.31 -2.86 0.71
C ALA A 201 -13.20 -4.13 -0.15
N LEU A 202 -12.11 -4.89 -0.03
CA LEU A 202 -11.83 -6.06 -0.84
C LEU A 202 -12.00 -7.34 -0.03
N ASP A 203 -12.43 -8.42 -0.69
CA ASP A 203 -12.31 -9.77 -0.12
C ASP A 203 -10.85 -10.23 -0.05
N VAL A 204 -10.60 -11.31 0.67
CA VAL A 204 -9.24 -11.81 0.95
C VAL A 204 -8.45 -12.09 -0.33
N ALA A 205 -9.09 -12.64 -1.37
CA ALA A 205 -8.41 -12.97 -2.61
C ALA A 205 -7.90 -11.69 -3.31
N HIS A 206 -8.76 -10.69 -3.43
CA HIS A 206 -8.40 -9.42 -4.04
C HIS A 206 -7.40 -8.60 -3.19
N GLN A 207 -7.43 -8.74 -1.86
CA GLN A 207 -6.42 -8.13 -0.99
C GLN A 207 -5.02 -8.70 -1.29
N VAL A 208 -4.91 -10.03 -1.41
CA VAL A 208 -3.65 -10.72 -1.75
C VAL A 208 -3.16 -10.28 -3.12
N GLU A 209 -4.02 -10.25 -4.16
CA GLU A 209 -3.66 -9.78 -5.49
C GLU A 209 -3.06 -8.37 -5.48
N VAL A 210 -3.69 -7.44 -4.75
CA VAL A 210 -3.18 -6.06 -4.61
C VAL A 210 -1.82 -6.03 -3.92
N LEU A 211 -1.66 -6.80 -2.83
CA LEU A 211 -0.40 -6.83 -2.08
C LEU A 211 0.73 -7.47 -2.90
N ASP A 212 0.42 -8.49 -3.71
CA ASP A 212 1.38 -9.13 -4.62
C ASP A 212 1.85 -8.15 -5.72
N VAL A 213 0.95 -7.34 -6.27
CA VAL A 213 1.30 -6.26 -7.22
C VAL A 213 2.25 -5.26 -6.56
N LEU A 214 1.91 -4.76 -5.37
CA LEU A 214 2.76 -3.81 -4.65
C LEU A 214 4.13 -4.42 -4.30
N ARG A 215 4.15 -5.69 -3.88
CA ARG A 215 5.39 -6.40 -3.60
C ARG A 215 6.26 -6.58 -4.85
N ALA A 216 5.66 -6.82 -6.02
CA ALA A 216 6.36 -6.87 -7.29
C ALA A 216 7.01 -5.51 -7.64
N GLU A 217 6.32 -4.39 -7.40
CA GLU A 217 6.87 -3.06 -7.63
C GLU A 217 8.01 -2.71 -6.64
N VAL A 218 7.91 -3.15 -5.38
CA VAL A 218 9.01 -3.01 -4.41
C VAL A 218 10.25 -3.78 -4.88
N ARG A 219 10.08 -5.01 -5.38
CA ARG A 219 11.21 -5.78 -5.96
C ARG A 219 11.86 -5.10 -7.18
N ARG A 220 11.13 -4.19 -7.86
CA ARG A 220 11.65 -3.34 -8.95
C ARG A 220 12.31 -2.06 -8.45
N GLY A 221 12.38 -1.86 -7.12
CA GLY A 221 13.03 -0.72 -6.48
C GLY A 221 12.10 0.43 -6.09
N MET A 222 10.77 0.25 -6.22
CA MET A 222 9.81 1.24 -5.73
C MET A 222 9.77 1.22 -4.20
N THR A 223 9.66 2.39 -3.58
CA THR A 223 9.38 2.53 -2.15
C THR A 223 7.88 2.61 -1.93
N VAL A 224 7.31 1.80 -1.04
CA VAL A 224 5.87 1.79 -0.79
C VAL A 224 5.58 2.04 0.69
N VAL A 225 4.67 2.98 0.98
CA VAL A 225 4.08 3.18 2.31
C VAL A 225 2.60 2.85 2.21
N LEU A 226 2.15 1.90 3.00
CA LEU A 226 0.81 1.32 2.92
C LEU A 226 0.11 1.38 4.28
N VAL A 227 -1.08 1.97 4.36
CA VAL A 227 -1.94 1.87 5.54
C VAL A 227 -2.78 0.59 5.45
N MET A 228 -2.74 -0.23 6.51
CA MET A 228 -3.54 -1.46 6.61
C MET A 228 -4.22 -1.60 7.97
N HIS A 229 -5.31 -2.39 7.98
CA HIS A 229 -5.99 -2.79 9.22
C HIS A 229 -5.68 -4.23 9.61
N ASP A 230 -5.46 -5.12 8.64
CA ASP A 230 -5.14 -6.52 8.90
C ASP A 230 -3.67 -6.66 9.31
N LEU A 231 -3.44 -6.98 10.58
CA LEU A 231 -2.10 -7.11 11.15
C LEU A 231 -1.36 -8.35 10.62
N THR A 232 -2.09 -9.43 10.32
CA THR A 232 -1.49 -10.66 9.82
C THR A 232 -1.02 -10.49 8.39
N LEU A 233 -1.83 -9.85 7.53
CA LEU A 233 -1.40 -9.50 6.17
C LEU A 233 -0.30 -8.43 6.20
N ALA A 234 -0.39 -7.43 7.09
CA ALA A 234 0.67 -6.45 7.28
C ALA A 234 2.00 -7.13 7.65
N ALA A 235 1.98 -8.05 8.62
CA ALA A 235 3.16 -8.80 9.02
C ALA A 235 3.72 -9.67 7.89
N ARG A 236 2.85 -10.26 7.08
CA ARG A 236 3.23 -11.16 5.98
C ARG A 236 3.93 -10.43 4.85
N TYR A 237 3.49 -9.22 4.50
CA TYR A 237 3.96 -8.50 3.32
C TYR A 237 5.01 -7.41 3.62
N ALA A 238 4.98 -6.80 4.81
CA ALA A 238 5.86 -5.69 5.14
C ALA A 238 7.33 -6.09 5.29
N ASP A 239 8.22 -5.22 4.82
CA ASP A 239 9.63 -5.21 5.24
C ASP A 239 9.77 -4.51 6.59
N GLU A 240 8.96 -3.46 6.79
CA GLU A 240 8.93 -2.67 8.00
C GLU A 240 7.49 -2.37 8.41
N VAL A 241 7.17 -2.50 9.69
CA VAL A 241 5.88 -2.09 10.28
C VAL A 241 6.09 -0.88 11.17
N VAL A 242 5.20 0.11 11.02
CA VAL A 242 5.11 1.28 11.89
C VAL A 242 3.77 1.23 12.61
N VAL A 243 3.78 1.11 13.93
CA VAL A 243 2.58 1.03 14.76
C VAL A 243 2.25 2.40 15.31
N MET A 244 1.04 2.89 15.02
CA MET A 244 0.55 4.17 15.50
C MET A 244 -0.55 4.03 16.55
N ALA A 245 -0.43 4.80 17.62
CA ALA A 245 -1.47 4.97 18.63
C ALA A 245 -1.57 6.44 19.03
N GLN A 246 -2.78 6.97 19.15
CA GLN A 246 -3.04 8.35 19.63
C GLN A 246 -2.16 9.41 18.96
N GLY A 247 -2.02 9.34 17.64
CA GLY A 247 -1.25 10.30 16.85
C GLY A 247 0.27 10.19 16.96
N ARG A 248 0.80 9.14 17.58
CA ARG A 248 2.24 8.91 17.78
C ARG A 248 2.66 7.56 17.22
N VAL A 249 3.92 7.44 16.84
CA VAL A 249 4.55 6.14 16.56
C VAL A 249 4.94 5.51 17.90
N VAL A 250 4.39 4.33 18.19
CA VAL A 250 4.65 3.60 19.45
C VAL A 250 5.62 2.44 19.27
N ALA A 251 5.73 1.90 18.06
CA ALA A 251 6.73 0.89 17.71
C ALA A 251 7.03 0.96 16.20
N ARG A 252 8.25 0.55 15.82
CA ARG A 252 8.70 0.52 14.44
C ARG A 252 9.81 -0.51 14.26
N GLY A 253 9.81 -1.21 13.12
CA GLY A 253 10.87 -2.15 12.76
C GLY A 253 10.34 -3.35 11.97
N GLU A 254 11.15 -4.39 11.92
CA GLU A 254 10.78 -5.66 11.29
C GLU A 254 9.53 -6.26 11.95
N PRO A 255 8.59 -6.86 11.18
CA PRO A 255 7.32 -7.35 11.71
C PRO A 255 7.45 -8.29 12.92
N VAL A 256 8.39 -9.23 12.89
CA VAL A 256 8.60 -10.23 13.96
C VAL A 256 9.01 -9.57 15.28
N ALA A 257 9.87 -8.57 15.21
CA ALA A 257 10.37 -7.87 16.38
C ALA A 257 9.38 -6.80 16.90
N THR A 258 8.55 -6.26 16.02
CA THR A 258 7.70 -5.09 16.31
C THR A 258 6.30 -5.47 16.77
N LEU A 259 5.68 -6.48 16.13
CA LEU A 259 4.32 -6.90 16.43
C LEU A 259 4.31 -7.88 17.60
N THR A 260 4.53 -7.38 18.82
CA THR A 260 4.44 -8.17 20.06
C THR A 260 3.04 -8.07 20.67
N GLU A 261 2.69 -9.01 21.59
CA GLU A 261 1.39 -8.98 22.30
C GLU A 261 1.20 -7.64 23.03
N ALA A 262 2.27 -7.12 23.66
CA ALA A 262 2.25 -5.85 24.38
C ALA A 262 2.00 -4.65 23.44
N VAL A 263 2.65 -4.60 22.28
CA VAL A 263 2.46 -3.53 21.29
C VAL A 263 1.05 -3.58 20.71
N VAL A 264 0.52 -4.78 20.44
CA VAL A 264 -0.85 -4.93 19.93
C VAL A 264 -1.86 -4.50 21.00
N GLU A 265 -1.69 -4.87 22.26
CA GLU A 265 -2.56 -4.43 23.35
C GLU A 265 -2.49 -2.90 23.53
N GLN A 266 -1.30 -2.32 23.52
CA GLN A 266 -1.10 -0.86 23.62
C GLN A 266 -1.77 -0.08 22.48
N ALA A 267 -1.61 -0.56 21.23
CA ALA A 267 -2.04 0.19 20.05
C ALA A 267 -3.52 -0.02 19.69
N PHE A 268 -4.08 -1.19 20.00
CA PHE A 268 -5.42 -1.59 19.58
C PHE A 268 -6.39 -1.79 20.75
N GLY A 269 -5.91 -1.81 22.00
CA GLY A 269 -6.72 -2.05 23.19
C GLY A 269 -7.28 -3.49 23.26
N VAL A 270 -6.68 -4.42 22.54
CA VAL A 270 -7.13 -5.82 22.45
C VAL A 270 -5.97 -6.74 22.78
N ARG A 271 -6.18 -7.66 23.73
CA ARG A 271 -5.22 -8.74 23.96
C ARG A 271 -5.21 -9.68 22.76
N ALA A 272 -4.04 -10.04 22.30
CA ALA A 272 -3.85 -11.00 21.23
C ALA A 272 -2.85 -12.07 21.65
N ARG A 273 -2.90 -13.22 20.99
CA ARG A 273 -1.83 -14.20 20.98
C ARG A 273 -1.13 -14.09 19.63
N ILE A 274 0.19 -14.10 19.65
CA ILE A 274 0.99 -14.04 18.44
C ILE A 274 1.67 -15.39 18.24
N LEU A 275 1.43 -16.01 17.10
CA LEU A 275 2.00 -17.29 16.71
C LEU A 275 2.85 -17.09 15.44
N PRO A 276 3.97 -17.81 15.30
CA PRO A 276 4.67 -17.82 14.03
C PRO A 276 3.87 -18.58 12.99
N ASP A 277 3.75 -18.02 11.80
CA ASP A 277 3.25 -18.71 10.61
C ASP A 277 4.20 -19.89 10.30
N PRO A 278 3.70 -21.13 10.13
CA PRO A 278 4.56 -22.30 9.96
C PRO A 278 5.38 -22.27 8.66
N ASP A 279 4.92 -21.57 7.63
CA ASP A 279 5.58 -21.51 6.33
C ASP A 279 6.60 -20.35 6.24
N THR A 280 6.30 -19.22 6.87
CA THR A 280 7.08 -17.98 6.72
C THR A 280 7.79 -17.54 8.00
N GLY A 281 7.42 -18.09 9.16
CA GLY A 281 7.86 -17.62 10.48
C GLY A 281 7.32 -16.25 10.88
N ARG A 282 6.52 -15.61 10.03
CA ARG A 282 5.98 -14.26 10.28
C ARG A 282 4.82 -14.30 11.29
N PRO A 283 4.56 -13.20 12.02
CA PRO A 283 3.53 -13.18 13.06
C PRO A 283 2.11 -13.36 12.50
N VAL A 284 1.36 -14.28 13.07
CA VAL A 284 -0.09 -14.42 12.94
C VAL A 284 -0.73 -13.89 14.21
N ILE A 285 -1.57 -12.89 14.09
CA ILE A 285 -2.17 -12.19 15.23
C ILE A 285 -3.57 -12.75 15.48
N LEU A 286 -3.77 -13.39 16.62
CA LEU A 286 -5.04 -13.98 17.04
C LEU A 286 -5.64 -13.16 18.20
N PRO A 287 -6.64 -12.30 17.94
CA PRO A 287 -7.32 -11.54 18.98
C PRO A 287 -7.97 -12.48 20.00
N ARG A 288 -7.86 -12.16 21.29
CA ARG A 288 -8.55 -12.86 22.37
C ARG A 288 -9.87 -12.16 22.69
N SER A 289 -10.93 -12.92 22.91
CA SER A 289 -12.17 -12.39 23.45
C SER A 289 -11.95 -11.79 24.82
N ARG A 290 -12.63 -10.70 25.15
CA ARG A 290 -12.64 -10.17 26.51
C ARG A 290 -13.24 -11.24 27.43
N PRO A 291 -12.69 -11.47 28.64
CA PRO A 291 -13.35 -12.33 29.61
C PRO A 291 -14.76 -11.79 29.84
N THR A 292 -15.76 -12.64 29.66
CA THR A 292 -17.13 -12.32 30.05
C THR A 292 -17.11 -12.30 31.57
N GLU A 293 -17.22 -11.13 32.20
CA GLU A 293 -17.50 -11.06 33.63
C GLU A 293 -18.83 -11.78 33.84
N ARG A 294 -18.77 -12.92 34.55
CA ARG A 294 -19.94 -13.65 35.02
C ARG A 294 -20.34 -13.10 36.38
#